data_bbd41d2303f831996c985146a5609b2a
#
_entry.id   bbd41d2303f831996c985146a5609b2a
#
_cell.length_a   1.000
_cell.length_b   1.000
_cell.length_c   1.000
_cell.angle_alpha   90.00
_cell.angle_beta   90.00
_cell.angle_gamma   90.00
#
_symmetry.space_group_name_H-M   'P 1'
#
loop_
_entity.id
_entity.type
_entity.pdbx_description
1 polymer ?
#
loop_
_entity_poly.entity_id
_entity_poly.type
_entity_poly.pdbx_seq_one_letter_code
_entity_poly.pdbx_strand_id
1 'polypeptide(L)'
;MHFIPSAVRGPLLMLAATGAYVINDTMMKLATVGLPPYEVLFLRGVAAFLWGIPMLLLLGYRKEMHLMFEWRVLTRNLLELVAILSYVVALANMPIADVVALGQITPLLILLGASFLFRERIGGVRMALICLGFAGALMVAQPTMEGISIYAVLALANAVFSAARDVAGRRVAGHIPGMIVAISAVIVVLAGAGVAHLATESWVAPGPRHLTLLVGAGLFLIFGHFFIFMAYRTGPTGVVAPFYYSFTVWAMISGLIVFAELPNTLALAGIALVVASGLAVVLLDDKRRRPTVVA
;
A
#
# COMPACT_ATOMS: atom_id res chain seq x y z
N MET A 1 -24.80 -7.57 -11.48
CA MET A 1 -23.38 -8.04 -11.68
C MET A 1 -23.27 -9.58 -11.88
N HIS A 2 -24.22 -10.21 -12.61
CA HIS A 2 -24.24 -11.68 -12.81
C HIS A 2 -23.47 -12.19 -14.03
N PHE A 3 -22.86 -11.30 -14.83
CA PHE A 3 -22.23 -11.67 -16.12
C PHE A 3 -20.72 -12.02 -16.04
N ILE A 4 -20.05 -11.78 -14.90
CA ILE A 4 -18.62 -12.07 -14.77
C ILE A 4 -18.45 -13.41 -14.03
N PRO A 5 -17.69 -14.40 -14.59
CA PRO A 5 -17.39 -15.64 -13.90
C PRO A 5 -16.74 -15.38 -12.54
N SER A 6 -17.10 -16.18 -11.52
CA SER A 6 -16.60 -16.01 -10.15
C SER A 6 -15.08 -16.03 -10.06
N ALA A 7 -14.42 -16.83 -10.91
CA ALA A 7 -12.96 -16.93 -10.98
C ALA A 7 -12.26 -15.62 -11.37
N VAL A 8 -12.93 -14.72 -12.10
CA VAL A 8 -12.32 -13.47 -12.63
C VAL A 8 -12.67 -12.26 -11.76
N ARG A 9 -13.71 -12.36 -10.93
CA ARG A 9 -14.18 -11.22 -10.11
C ARG A 9 -13.13 -10.73 -9.11
N GLY A 10 -12.49 -11.64 -8.38
CA GLY A 10 -11.44 -11.28 -7.41
C GLY A 10 -10.26 -10.55 -8.06
N PRO A 11 -9.64 -11.09 -9.11
CA PRO A 11 -8.62 -10.40 -9.90
C PRO A 11 -9.02 -9.01 -10.42
N LEU A 12 -10.20 -8.88 -11.02
CA LEU A 12 -10.69 -7.58 -11.53
C LEU A 12 -10.88 -6.55 -10.41
N LEU A 13 -11.41 -6.97 -9.27
CA LEU A 13 -11.56 -6.10 -8.10
C LEU A 13 -10.19 -5.68 -7.54
N MET A 14 -9.17 -6.56 -7.58
CA MET A 14 -7.82 -6.21 -7.18
C MET A 14 -7.18 -5.21 -8.14
N LEU A 15 -7.36 -5.38 -9.47
CA LEU A 15 -6.93 -4.38 -10.47
C LEU A 15 -7.60 -3.01 -10.23
N ALA A 16 -8.90 -3.01 -9.93
CA ALA A 16 -9.62 -1.78 -9.62
C ALA A 16 -9.13 -1.14 -8.30
N ALA A 17 -8.82 -1.95 -7.29
CA ALA A 17 -8.29 -1.48 -6.01
C ALA A 17 -6.94 -0.79 -6.18
N THR A 18 -6.00 -1.44 -6.88
CA THR A 18 -4.65 -0.89 -7.12
C THR A 18 -4.71 0.35 -8.00
N GLY A 19 -5.58 0.37 -9.01
CA GLY A 19 -5.84 1.56 -9.83
C GLY A 19 -6.39 2.73 -8.99
N ALA A 20 -7.34 2.46 -8.10
CA ALA A 20 -7.88 3.48 -7.20
C ALA A 20 -6.80 4.03 -6.25
N TYR A 21 -5.92 3.18 -5.71
CA TYR A 21 -4.80 3.64 -4.89
C TYR A 21 -3.82 4.50 -5.68
N VAL A 22 -3.50 4.15 -6.93
CA VAL A 22 -2.62 4.98 -7.77
C VAL A 22 -3.26 6.33 -8.08
N ILE A 23 -4.57 6.38 -8.35
CA ILE A 23 -5.27 7.66 -8.53
C ILE A 23 -5.20 8.51 -7.25
N ASN A 24 -5.42 7.91 -6.07
CA ASN A 24 -5.21 8.59 -4.80
C ASN A 24 -3.78 9.15 -4.68
N ASP A 25 -2.75 8.35 -4.95
CA ASP A 25 -1.34 8.74 -4.84
C ASP A 25 -0.97 9.83 -5.84
N THR A 26 -1.49 9.74 -7.07
CA THR A 26 -1.33 10.75 -8.11
C THR A 26 -1.91 12.09 -7.67
N MET A 27 -3.13 12.09 -7.13
CA MET A 27 -3.77 13.30 -6.63
C MET A 27 -3.03 13.88 -5.42
N MET A 28 -2.52 13.02 -4.51
CA MET A 28 -1.68 13.45 -3.40
C MET A 28 -0.39 14.10 -3.90
N LYS A 29 0.33 13.45 -4.83
CA LYS A 29 1.56 13.99 -5.42
C LYS A 29 1.32 15.33 -6.11
N LEU A 30 0.21 15.49 -6.83
CA LEU A 30 -0.17 16.76 -7.42
C LEU A 30 -0.46 17.84 -6.36
N ALA A 31 -1.03 17.46 -5.21
CA ALA A 31 -1.33 18.38 -4.12
C ALA A 31 -0.06 18.82 -3.36
N THR A 32 1.00 17.99 -3.31
CA THR A 32 2.29 18.39 -2.71
C THR A 32 3.02 19.47 -3.51
N VAL A 33 2.55 19.78 -4.74
CA VAL A 33 2.97 20.99 -5.45
C VAL A 33 2.27 22.18 -4.81
N GLY A 34 2.87 22.76 -3.78
CA GLY A 34 2.38 23.94 -3.05
C GLY A 34 1.85 23.67 -1.65
N LEU A 35 1.61 22.42 -1.25
CA LEU A 35 1.27 22.06 0.12
C LEU A 35 2.34 21.14 0.74
N PRO A 36 2.64 21.27 2.04
CA PRO A 36 3.53 20.35 2.74
C PRO A 36 3.00 18.91 2.76
N PRO A 37 3.87 17.90 2.74
CA PRO A 37 3.45 16.49 2.64
C PRO A 37 2.50 16.03 3.77
N TYR A 38 2.76 16.41 5.02
CA TYR A 38 1.89 15.99 6.13
C TYR A 38 0.57 16.74 6.14
N GLU A 39 0.52 17.99 5.67
CA GLU A 39 -0.72 18.73 5.45
C GLU A 39 -1.59 18.04 4.37
N VAL A 40 -0.98 17.62 3.26
CA VAL A 40 -1.65 16.84 2.22
C VAL A 40 -2.23 15.56 2.80
N LEU A 41 -1.45 14.83 3.61
CA LEU A 41 -1.89 13.58 4.24
C LEU A 41 -3.03 13.82 5.23
N PHE A 42 -2.96 14.90 6.02
CA PHE A 42 -4.00 15.31 6.96
C PHE A 42 -5.31 15.63 6.25
N LEU A 43 -5.28 16.54 5.26
CA LEU A 43 -6.48 16.98 4.53
C LEU A 43 -7.12 15.83 3.74
N ARG A 44 -6.31 14.97 3.09
CA ARG A 44 -6.80 13.73 2.48
C ARG A 44 -7.45 12.81 3.51
N GLY A 45 -6.84 12.72 4.72
CA GLY A 45 -7.37 11.93 5.83
C GLY A 45 -8.75 12.42 6.26
N VAL A 46 -8.96 13.75 6.36
CA VAL A 46 -10.29 14.36 6.61
C VAL A 46 -11.28 13.94 5.52
N ALA A 47 -10.92 14.08 4.25
CA ALA A 47 -11.78 13.69 3.15
C ALA A 47 -12.12 12.19 3.17
N ALA A 48 -11.10 11.33 3.39
CA ALA A 48 -11.29 9.88 3.50
C ALA A 48 -12.20 9.49 4.68
N PHE A 49 -12.10 10.18 5.81
CA PHE A 49 -12.99 9.98 6.96
C PHE A 49 -14.44 10.34 6.60
N LEU A 50 -14.65 11.48 5.93
CA LEU A 50 -15.98 11.92 5.51
C LEU A 50 -16.62 10.97 4.49
N TRP A 51 -15.85 10.34 3.61
CA TRP A 51 -16.33 9.30 2.69
C TRP A 51 -16.47 7.94 3.36
N GLY A 52 -15.57 7.60 4.27
CA GLY A 52 -15.47 6.28 4.89
C GLY A 52 -16.58 5.97 5.89
N ILE A 53 -16.98 6.94 6.72
CA ILE A 53 -18.06 6.74 7.70
C ILE A 53 -19.40 6.42 7.04
N PRO A 54 -19.89 7.21 6.04
CA PRO A 54 -21.07 6.82 5.30
C PRO A 54 -20.97 5.44 4.65
N MET A 55 -19.81 5.08 4.09
CA MET A 55 -19.58 3.75 3.51
C MET A 55 -19.75 2.64 4.54
N LEU A 56 -19.20 2.78 5.76
CA LEU A 56 -19.40 1.80 6.83
C LEU A 56 -20.87 1.64 7.22
N LEU A 57 -21.59 2.77 7.30
CA LEU A 57 -23.01 2.75 7.65
C LEU A 57 -23.84 2.06 6.56
N LEU A 58 -23.55 2.32 5.27
CA LEU A 58 -24.19 1.66 4.14
C LEU A 58 -23.89 0.16 4.08
N LEU A 59 -22.71 -0.26 4.51
CA LEU A 59 -22.34 -1.68 4.61
C LEU A 59 -22.93 -2.38 5.86
N GLY A 60 -23.63 -1.64 6.73
CA GLY A 60 -24.30 -2.18 7.91
C GLY A 60 -23.38 -2.40 9.13
N TYR A 61 -22.15 -1.91 9.12
CA TYR A 61 -21.14 -2.14 10.19
C TYR A 61 -21.26 -1.18 11.39
N ARG A 62 -22.45 -0.62 11.63
CA ARG A 62 -22.68 0.33 12.75
C ARG A 62 -22.37 -0.28 14.12
N LYS A 63 -22.74 -1.55 14.30
CA LYS A 63 -22.53 -2.24 15.58
C LYS A 63 -21.06 -2.59 15.84
N GLU A 64 -20.30 -2.79 14.78
CA GLU A 64 -18.90 -3.18 14.81
C GLU A 64 -17.94 -1.97 14.90
N MET A 65 -18.43 -0.74 14.85
CA MET A 65 -17.59 0.47 14.89
C MET A 65 -16.74 0.57 16.16
N HIS A 66 -17.19 0.03 17.29
CA HIS A 66 -16.38 -0.02 18.53
C HIS A 66 -15.10 -0.84 18.39
N LEU A 67 -15.06 -1.82 17.46
CA LEU A 67 -13.89 -2.64 17.16
C LEU A 67 -12.74 -1.86 16.49
N MET A 68 -13.00 -0.63 16.03
CA MET A 68 -11.95 0.28 15.51
C MET A 68 -10.88 0.57 16.57
N PHE A 69 -11.22 0.54 17.84
CA PHE A 69 -10.37 0.85 18.98
C PHE A 69 -9.81 -0.39 19.69
N GLU A 70 -10.03 -1.59 19.10
CA GLU A 70 -9.42 -2.81 19.63
C GLU A 70 -7.89 -2.69 19.55
N TRP A 71 -7.17 -3.07 20.62
CA TRP A 71 -5.74 -2.78 20.77
C TRP A 71 -4.86 -3.36 19.65
N ARG A 72 -5.22 -4.53 19.09
CA ARG A 72 -4.49 -5.15 17.97
C ARG A 72 -4.70 -4.38 16.67
N VAL A 73 -5.91 -3.83 16.47
CA VAL A 73 -6.23 -2.93 15.35
C VAL A 73 -5.42 -1.64 15.48
N LEU A 74 -5.39 -1.05 16.68
CA LEU A 74 -4.61 0.17 16.94
C LEU A 74 -3.11 -0.06 16.77
N THR A 75 -2.56 -1.17 17.30
CA THR A 75 -1.13 -1.50 17.11
C THR A 75 -0.77 -1.65 15.64
N ARG A 76 -1.60 -2.34 14.86
CA ARG A 76 -1.45 -2.46 13.41
C ARG A 76 -1.50 -1.08 12.75
N ASN A 77 -2.42 -0.22 13.16
CA ASN A 77 -2.62 1.10 12.57
C ASN A 77 -1.53 2.10 12.96
N LEU A 78 -0.88 1.95 14.11
CA LEU A 78 0.32 2.73 14.45
C LEU A 78 1.50 2.40 13.53
N LEU A 79 1.68 1.13 13.15
CA LEU A 79 2.67 0.74 12.15
C LEU A 79 2.31 1.30 10.76
N GLU A 80 1.02 1.33 10.40
CA GLU A 80 0.53 2.00 9.20
C GLU A 80 0.86 3.48 9.21
N LEU A 81 0.66 4.16 10.35
CA LEU A 81 0.97 5.59 10.48
C LEU A 81 2.44 5.87 10.15
N VAL A 82 3.38 5.13 10.74
CA VAL A 82 4.80 5.32 10.47
C VAL A 82 5.13 5.05 9.00
N ALA A 83 4.55 3.99 8.44
CA ALA A 83 4.71 3.64 7.03
C ALA A 83 4.25 4.79 6.12
N ILE A 84 3.02 5.32 6.32
CA ILE A 84 2.45 6.32 5.43
C ILE A 84 3.07 7.72 5.61
N LEU A 85 3.54 8.07 6.81
CA LEU A 85 4.30 9.31 7.03
C LEU A 85 5.61 9.29 6.23
N SER A 86 6.32 8.16 6.22
CA SER A 86 7.52 7.97 5.39
C SER A 86 7.18 7.99 3.89
N TYR A 87 6.07 7.33 3.52
CA TYR A 87 5.62 7.23 2.13
C TYR A 87 5.29 8.58 1.51
N VAL A 88 4.53 9.43 2.20
CA VAL A 88 4.07 10.70 1.64
C VAL A 88 5.22 11.66 1.34
N VAL A 89 6.26 11.66 2.18
CA VAL A 89 7.47 12.45 1.95
C VAL A 89 8.27 11.91 0.74
N ALA A 90 8.40 10.59 0.63
CA ALA A 90 9.02 9.96 -0.54
C ALA A 90 8.23 10.27 -1.82
N LEU A 91 6.90 10.15 -1.79
CA LEU A 91 6.00 10.40 -2.91
C LEU A 91 6.09 11.85 -3.43
N ALA A 92 6.25 12.81 -2.51
CA ALA A 92 6.41 14.22 -2.85
C ALA A 92 7.73 14.52 -3.59
N ASN A 93 8.77 13.70 -3.39
CA ASN A 93 10.15 14.01 -3.81
C ASN A 93 10.76 13.00 -4.79
N MET A 94 10.04 11.94 -5.15
CA MET A 94 10.50 10.89 -6.07
C MET A 94 9.45 10.61 -7.16
N PRO A 95 9.86 10.03 -8.31
CA PRO A 95 8.91 9.48 -9.27
C PRO A 95 7.96 8.47 -8.63
N ILE A 96 6.66 8.55 -8.95
CA ILE A 96 5.64 7.68 -8.34
C ILE A 96 5.92 6.20 -8.60
N ALA A 97 6.43 5.86 -9.79
CA ALA A 97 6.77 4.48 -10.14
C ALA A 97 7.87 3.91 -9.24
N ASP A 98 8.89 4.72 -8.92
CA ASP A 98 10.03 4.30 -8.09
C ASP A 98 9.61 4.09 -6.64
N VAL A 99 8.81 5.03 -6.08
CA VAL A 99 8.28 4.90 -4.70
C VAL A 99 7.42 3.65 -4.56
N VAL A 100 6.52 3.42 -5.52
CA VAL A 100 5.66 2.23 -5.52
C VAL A 100 6.47 0.96 -5.67
N ALA A 101 7.47 0.93 -6.57
CA ALA A 101 8.33 -0.24 -6.78
C ALA A 101 9.14 -0.60 -5.52
N LEU A 102 9.70 0.39 -4.82
CA LEU A 102 10.37 0.17 -3.54
C LEU A 102 9.41 -0.38 -2.48
N GLY A 103 8.16 0.08 -2.47
CA GLY A 103 7.09 -0.47 -1.63
C GLY A 103 6.78 -1.94 -1.90
N GLN A 104 6.92 -2.41 -3.15
CA GLN A 104 6.66 -3.80 -3.53
C GLN A 104 7.66 -4.82 -2.99
N ILE A 105 8.71 -4.39 -2.31
CA ILE A 105 9.59 -5.29 -1.55
C ILE A 105 8.91 -5.84 -0.28
N THR A 106 7.81 -5.24 0.16
CA THR A 106 7.06 -5.62 1.37
C THR A 106 6.79 -7.13 1.50
N PRO A 107 6.32 -7.87 0.48
CA PRO A 107 6.09 -9.32 0.60
C PRO A 107 7.36 -10.11 0.91
N LEU A 108 8.52 -9.66 0.39
CA LEU A 108 9.81 -10.27 0.67
C LEU A 108 10.24 -10.03 2.12
N LEU A 109 9.99 -8.81 2.62
CA LEU A 109 10.24 -8.46 4.03
C LEU A 109 9.32 -9.23 4.97
N ILE A 110 8.06 -9.47 4.61
CA ILE A 110 7.15 -10.31 5.39
C ILE A 110 7.69 -11.74 5.50
N LEU A 111 8.21 -12.30 4.42
CA LEU A 111 8.78 -13.65 4.41
C LEU A 111 10.03 -13.73 5.29
N LEU A 112 10.94 -12.74 5.20
CA LEU A 112 12.11 -12.63 6.07
C LEU A 112 11.71 -12.48 7.54
N GLY A 113 10.79 -11.56 7.84
CA GLY A 113 10.30 -11.31 9.19
C GLY A 113 9.63 -12.54 9.79
N ALA A 114 8.83 -13.26 9.02
CA ALA A 114 8.20 -14.51 9.45
C ALA A 114 9.25 -15.59 9.78
N SER A 115 10.29 -15.71 8.95
CA SER A 115 11.38 -16.65 9.20
C SER A 115 12.12 -16.33 10.51
N PHE A 116 12.40 -15.06 10.76
CA PHE A 116 13.12 -14.62 11.96
C PHE A 116 12.25 -14.77 13.24
N LEU A 117 10.99 -14.34 13.19
CA LEU A 117 10.07 -14.38 14.34
C LEU A 117 9.60 -15.79 14.67
N PHE A 118 9.31 -16.61 13.66
CA PHE A 118 8.76 -17.97 13.84
C PHE A 118 9.80 -19.07 13.68
N ARG A 119 11.10 -18.70 13.45
CA ARG A 119 12.22 -19.64 13.23
C ARG A 119 11.95 -20.63 12.07
N GLU A 120 11.17 -20.20 11.09
CA GLU A 120 10.90 -20.99 9.90
C GLU A 120 12.12 -21.00 8.96
N ARG A 121 12.50 -22.18 8.46
CA ARG A 121 13.60 -22.28 7.49
C ARG A 121 13.14 -21.78 6.12
N ILE A 122 13.81 -20.75 5.59
CA ILE A 122 13.61 -20.28 4.24
C ILE A 122 14.33 -21.25 3.30
N GLY A 123 13.57 -21.89 2.38
CA GLY A 123 14.18 -22.74 1.34
C GLY A 123 15.05 -21.91 0.37
N GLY A 124 16.08 -22.54 -0.23
CA GLY A 124 17.05 -21.85 -1.07
C GLY A 124 16.44 -21.02 -2.21
N VAL A 125 15.40 -21.53 -2.86
CA VAL A 125 14.68 -20.79 -3.94
C VAL A 125 14.07 -19.49 -3.41
N ARG A 126 13.43 -19.51 -2.23
CA ARG A 126 12.87 -18.30 -1.63
C ARG A 126 13.95 -17.31 -1.24
N MET A 127 15.06 -17.80 -0.69
CA MET A 127 16.19 -16.92 -0.36
C MET A 127 16.76 -16.26 -1.62
N ALA A 128 16.91 -17.00 -2.72
CA ALA A 128 17.34 -16.42 -4.00
C ALA A 128 16.37 -15.34 -4.51
N LEU A 129 15.05 -15.58 -4.42
CA LEU A 129 14.05 -14.58 -4.81
C LEU A 129 14.10 -13.33 -3.92
N ILE A 130 14.33 -13.49 -2.62
CA ILE A 130 14.52 -12.36 -1.71
C ILE A 130 15.75 -11.55 -2.14
N CYS A 131 16.89 -12.19 -2.36
CA CYS A 131 18.11 -11.51 -2.82
C CYS A 131 17.91 -10.78 -4.15
N LEU A 132 17.21 -11.41 -5.10
CA LEU A 132 16.85 -10.77 -6.38
C LEU A 132 15.96 -9.53 -6.19
N GLY A 133 14.96 -9.61 -5.32
CA GLY A 133 14.10 -8.47 -5.02
C GLY A 133 14.86 -7.31 -4.37
N PHE A 134 15.77 -7.60 -3.44
CA PHE A 134 16.64 -6.59 -2.85
C PHE A 134 17.61 -5.98 -3.86
N ALA A 135 18.20 -6.79 -4.76
CA ALA A 135 19.01 -6.28 -5.86
C ALA A 135 18.20 -5.33 -6.76
N GLY A 136 16.97 -5.72 -7.10
CA GLY A 136 16.04 -4.86 -7.84
C GLY A 136 15.74 -3.54 -7.12
N ALA A 137 15.51 -3.57 -5.81
CA ALA A 137 15.29 -2.36 -5.03
C ALA A 137 16.52 -1.43 -5.02
N LEU A 138 17.72 -1.97 -4.96
CA LEU A 138 18.96 -1.18 -5.08
C LEU A 138 19.10 -0.55 -6.47
N MET A 139 18.69 -1.25 -7.52
CA MET A 139 18.67 -0.69 -8.90
C MET A 139 17.67 0.46 -9.04
N VAL A 140 16.55 0.44 -8.32
CA VAL A 140 15.59 1.55 -8.27
C VAL A 140 16.11 2.69 -7.40
N ALA A 141 16.65 2.39 -6.23
CA ALA A 141 17.16 3.41 -5.30
C ALA A 141 18.42 4.12 -5.80
N GLN A 142 19.20 3.48 -6.70
CA GLN A 142 20.38 4.02 -7.37
C GLN A 142 21.33 4.77 -6.43
N PRO A 143 21.95 4.08 -5.45
CA PRO A 143 22.89 4.71 -4.54
C PRO A 143 24.06 5.34 -5.32
N THR A 144 24.40 6.58 -5.00
CA THR A 144 25.54 7.31 -5.56
C THR A 144 26.74 7.24 -4.63
N MET A 145 27.88 7.85 -5.03
CA MET A 145 29.04 8.02 -4.16
C MET A 145 28.74 8.88 -2.92
N GLU A 146 27.71 9.69 -2.98
CA GLU A 146 27.20 10.49 -1.84
C GLU A 146 26.25 9.72 -0.93
N GLY A 147 25.90 8.48 -1.31
CA GLY A 147 24.99 7.59 -0.56
C GLY A 147 23.62 7.39 -1.23
N ILE A 148 22.70 6.82 -0.46
CA ILE A 148 21.31 6.62 -0.89
C ILE A 148 20.52 7.88 -0.56
N SER A 149 19.69 8.36 -1.48
CA SER A 149 18.77 9.47 -1.23
C SER A 149 17.92 9.21 0.02
N ILE A 150 17.77 10.22 0.88
CA ILE A 150 16.90 10.14 2.06
C ILE A 150 15.47 9.74 1.69
N TYR A 151 14.99 10.16 0.53
CA TYR A 151 13.66 9.82 0.05
C TYR A 151 13.52 8.34 -0.33
N ALA A 152 14.57 7.74 -0.91
CA ALA A 152 14.61 6.29 -1.16
C ALA A 152 14.68 5.51 0.17
N VAL A 153 15.41 6.00 1.16
CA VAL A 153 15.41 5.43 2.52
C VAL A 153 14.01 5.50 3.14
N LEU A 154 13.28 6.59 2.96
CA LEU A 154 11.90 6.74 3.45
C LEU A 154 10.94 5.79 2.71
N ALA A 155 11.10 5.59 1.40
CA ALA A 155 10.33 4.61 0.64
C ALA A 155 10.60 3.16 1.11
N LEU A 156 11.86 2.82 1.42
CA LEU A 156 12.21 1.52 2.01
C LEU A 156 11.69 1.39 3.45
N ALA A 157 11.74 2.44 4.26
CA ALA A 157 11.15 2.47 5.60
C ALA A 157 9.65 2.19 5.54
N ASN A 158 8.92 2.81 4.59
CA ASN A 158 7.53 2.48 4.33
C ASN A 158 7.34 0.97 4.08
N ALA A 159 8.18 0.33 3.25
CA ALA A 159 8.08 -1.11 2.99
C ALA A 159 8.30 -1.95 4.26
N VAL A 160 9.28 -1.58 5.11
CA VAL A 160 9.58 -2.27 6.38
C VAL A 160 8.39 -2.16 7.35
N PHE A 161 7.88 -0.94 7.57
CA PHE A 161 6.76 -0.73 8.48
C PHE A 161 5.45 -1.33 7.92
N SER A 162 5.25 -1.34 6.60
CA SER A 162 4.15 -2.05 5.95
C SER A 162 4.24 -3.55 6.17
N ALA A 163 5.44 -4.15 6.07
CA ALA A 163 5.63 -5.56 6.39
C ALA A 163 5.32 -5.85 7.87
N ALA A 164 5.81 -5.01 8.79
CA ALA A 164 5.52 -5.14 10.22
C ALA A 164 4.02 -5.00 10.51
N ARG A 165 3.35 -4.04 9.87
CA ARG A 165 1.90 -3.85 9.92
C ARG A 165 1.14 -5.12 9.47
N ASP A 166 1.55 -5.73 8.36
CA ASP A 166 0.89 -6.90 7.82
C ASP A 166 1.09 -8.14 8.71
N VAL A 167 2.28 -8.28 9.30
CA VAL A 167 2.54 -9.31 10.32
C VAL A 167 1.69 -9.07 11.57
N ALA A 168 1.59 -7.83 12.06
CA ALA A 168 0.72 -7.47 13.17
C ALA A 168 -0.77 -7.69 12.84
N GLY A 169 -1.16 -7.40 11.60
CA GLY A 169 -2.52 -7.61 11.08
C GLY A 169 -2.99 -9.07 11.17
N ARG A 170 -2.08 -10.04 11.13
CA ARG A 170 -2.42 -11.47 11.32
C ARG A 170 -2.94 -11.77 12.74
N ARG A 171 -2.68 -10.90 13.71
CA ARG A 171 -3.16 -11.03 15.10
C ARG A 171 -4.53 -10.36 15.32
N VAL A 172 -5.02 -9.59 14.36
CA VAL A 172 -6.37 -9.01 14.39
C VAL A 172 -7.37 -10.15 14.27
N ALA A 173 -8.40 -10.13 15.14
CA ALA A 173 -9.37 -11.21 15.20
C ALA A 173 -10.18 -11.32 13.87
N GLY A 174 -10.35 -12.54 13.36
CA GLY A 174 -10.95 -12.79 12.05
C GLY A 174 -12.42 -12.37 11.93
N HIS A 175 -13.12 -12.11 13.05
CA HIS A 175 -14.48 -11.59 13.03
C HIS A 175 -14.55 -10.08 12.77
N ILE A 176 -13.43 -9.33 12.86
CA ILE A 176 -13.39 -7.90 12.60
C ILE A 176 -13.40 -7.67 11.09
N PRO A 177 -14.41 -6.96 10.55
CA PRO A 177 -14.46 -6.69 9.12
C PRO A 177 -13.28 -5.83 8.65
N GLY A 178 -12.69 -6.16 7.49
CA GLY A 178 -11.55 -5.41 6.95
C GLY A 178 -11.80 -3.93 6.74
N MET A 179 -13.06 -3.54 6.42
CA MET A 179 -13.45 -2.12 6.31
C MET A 179 -13.38 -1.39 7.67
N ILE A 180 -13.68 -2.06 8.78
CA ILE A 180 -13.51 -1.48 10.13
C ILE A 180 -12.03 -1.18 10.38
N VAL A 181 -11.14 -2.13 10.06
CA VAL A 181 -9.68 -1.95 10.18
C VAL A 181 -9.20 -0.81 9.29
N ALA A 182 -9.68 -0.73 8.04
CA ALA A 182 -9.31 0.31 7.09
C ALA A 182 -9.71 1.72 7.56
N ILE A 183 -10.96 1.89 8.04
CA ILE A 183 -11.41 3.21 8.52
C ILE A 183 -10.75 3.58 9.84
N SER A 184 -10.50 2.60 10.72
CA SER A 184 -9.68 2.82 11.92
C SER A 184 -8.27 3.31 11.55
N ALA A 185 -7.65 2.75 10.49
CA ALA A 185 -6.36 3.23 9.98
C ALA A 185 -6.46 4.68 9.48
N VAL A 186 -7.53 5.03 8.74
CA VAL A 186 -7.76 6.41 8.30
C VAL A 186 -7.79 7.38 9.48
N ILE A 187 -8.47 7.02 10.59
CA ILE A 187 -8.54 7.86 11.80
C ILE A 187 -7.16 8.02 12.44
N VAL A 188 -6.41 6.93 12.61
CA VAL A 188 -5.07 6.97 13.22
C VAL A 188 -4.10 7.78 12.35
N VAL A 189 -4.13 7.56 11.02
CA VAL A 189 -3.29 8.30 10.07
C VAL A 189 -3.66 9.79 10.03
N LEU A 190 -4.95 10.11 10.02
CA LEU A 190 -5.43 11.50 10.10
C LEU A 190 -4.91 12.21 11.34
N ALA A 191 -5.07 11.60 12.52
CA ALA A 191 -4.60 12.18 13.78
C ALA A 191 -3.07 12.32 13.79
N GLY A 192 -2.34 11.27 13.38
CA GLY A 192 -0.88 11.29 13.37
C GLY A 192 -0.30 12.25 12.33
N ALA A 193 -0.91 12.37 11.15
CA ALA A 193 -0.52 13.36 10.14
C ALA A 193 -0.76 14.78 10.62
N GLY A 194 -1.88 15.04 11.32
CA GLY A 194 -2.14 16.34 11.94
C GLY A 194 -1.09 16.70 12.99
N VAL A 195 -0.70 15.77 13.86
CA VAL A 195 0.38 15.96 14.84
C VAL A 195 1.72 16.22 14.15
N ALA A 196 2.07 15.42 13.14
CA ALA A 196 3.31 15.57 12.38
C ALA A 196 3.37 16.95 11.69
N HIS A 197 2.27 17.35 11.03
CA HIS A 197 2.14 18.65 10.40
C HIS A 197 2.35 19.80 11.41
N LEU A 198 1.62 19.79 12.54
CA LEU A 198 1.74 20.83 13.56
C LEU A 198 3.14 20.90 14.19
N ALA A 199 3.87 19.78 14.23
CA ALA A 199 5.20 19.71 14.82
C ALA A 199 6.33 20.14 13.86
N THR A 200 6.14 19.98 12.55
CA THR A 200 7.25 20.08 11.59
C THR A 200 7.00 20.99 10.39
N GLU A 201 5.75 21.36 10.13
CA GLU A 201 5.36 22.11 8.94
C GLU A 201 4.57 23.37 9.32
N SER A 202 4.59 24.36 8.44
CA SER A 202 3.72 25.54 8.55
C SER A 202 2.48 25.36 7.70
N TRP A 203 1.33 25.76 8.21
CA TRP A 203 0.06 25.70 7.48
C TRP A 203 0.09 26.56 6.22
N VAL A 204 -0.27 25.95 5.09
CA VAL A 204 -0.44 26.64 3.81
C VAL A 204 -1.91 26.54 3.40
N ALA A 205 -2.60 27.67 3.25
CA ALA A 205 -4.03 27.64 2.91
C ALA A 205 -4.28 26.92 1.58
N PRO A 206 -5.04 25.80 1.57
CA PRO A 206 -5.28 25.02 0.35
C PRO A 206 -6.18 25.81 -0.60
N GLY A 207 -5.73 26.02 -1.84
CA GLY A 207 -6.57 26.57 -2.90
C GLY A 207 -7.63 25.58 -3.41
N PRO A 208 -8.61 26.04 -4.22
CA PRO A 208 -9.69 25.19 -4.73
C PRO A 208 -9.20 23.92 -5.47
N ARG A 209 -8.10 24.04 -6.23
CA ARG A 209 -7.48 22.89 -6.92
C ARG A 209 -6.98 21.85 -5.91
N HIS A 210 -6.30 22.28 -4.84
CA HIS A 210 -5.79 21.38 -3.81
C HIS A 210 -6.95 20.66 -3.09
N LEU A 211 -8.01 21.39 -2.75
CA LEU A 211 -9.22 20.79 -2.12
C LEU A 211 -9.87 19.74 -3.03
N THR A 212 -10.02 20.03 -4.32
CA THR A 212 -10.58 19.09 -5.29
C THR A 212 -9.73 17.82 -5.37
N LEU A 213 -8.40 17.96 -5.46
CA LEU A 213 -7.48 16.84 -5.49
C LEU A 213 -7.56 16.00 -4.21
N LEU A 214 -7.59 16.63 -3.04
CA LEU A 214 -7.57 15.93 -1.74
C LEU A 214 -8.91 15.27 -1.41
N VAL A 215 -10.04 15.89 -1.80
CA VAL A 215 -11.37 15.26 -1.69
C VAL A 215 -11.45 14.03 -2.61
N GLY A 216 -10.97 14.15 -3.84
CA GLY A 216 -10.86 13.03 -4.78
C GLY A 216 -9.94 11.95 -4.28
N ALA A 217 -8.73 12.30 -3.78
CA ALA A 217 -7.80 11.34 -3.21
C ALA A 217 -8.41 10.55 -2.06
N GLY A 218 -9.11 11.22 -1.12
CA GLY A 218 -9.83 10.56 -0.04
C GLY A 218 -10.90 9.57 -0.54
N LEU A 219 -11.65 9.94 -1.57
CA LEU A 219 -12.66 9.07 -2.19
C LEU A 219 -12.02 7.83 -2.81
N PHE A 220 -10.98 8.00 -3.62
CA PHE A 220 -10.28 6.88 -4.26
C PHE A 220 -9.55 5.99 -3.25
N LEU A 221 -9.06 6.53 -2.13
CA LEU A 221 -8.56 5.73 -1.02
C LEU A 221 -9.64 4.78 -0.48
N ILE A 222 -10.84 5.28 -0.22
CA ILE A 222 -11.95 4.47 0.29
C ILE A 222 -12.40 3.42 -0.74
N PHE A 223 -12.45 3.77 -2.02
CA PHE A 223 -12.71 2.79 -3.09
C PHE A 223 -11.62 1.71 -3.16
N GLY A 224 -10.34 2.09 -3.03
CA GLY A 224 -9.24 1.13 -2.95
C GLY A 224 -9.44 0.12 -1.81
N HIS A 225 -9.73 0.59 -0.62
CA HIS A 225 -10.03 -0.27 0.53
C HIS A 225 -11.26 -1.14 0.32
N PHE A 226 -12.33 -0.60 -0.26
CA PHE A 226 -13.54 -1.36 -0.56
C PHE A 226 -13.29 -2.46 -1.60
N PHE A 227 -12.61 -2.13 -2.70
CA PHE A 227 -12.34 -3.11 -3.75
C PHE A 227 -11.37 -4.20 -3.31
N ILE A 228 -10.33 -3.88 -2.52
CA ILE A 228 -9.42 -4.92 -1.99
C ILE A 228 -10.15 -5.85 -1.02
N PHE A 229 -11.03 -5.29 -0.17
CA PHE A 229 -11.88 -6.08 0.72
C PHE A 229 -12.80 -7.02 -0.07
N MET A 230 -13.45 -6.52 -1.12
CA MET A 230 -14.31 -7.32 -1.99
C MET A 230 -13.51 -8.35 -2.81
N ALA A 231 -12.30 -8.01 -3.27
CA ALA A 231 -11.44 -8.92 -4.01
C ALA A 231 -11.14 -10.20 -3.21
N TYR A 232 -10.73 -10.04 -1.95
CA TYR A 232 -10.43 -11.18 -1.07
C TYR A 232 -11.69 -11.92 -0.58
N ARG A 233 -12.85 -11.30 -0.60
CA ARG A 233 -14.13 -12.00 -0.32
C ARG A 233 -14.64 -12.82 -1.49
N THR A 234 -14.31 -12.45 -2.73
CA THR A 234 -14.88 -13.06 -3.93
C THR A 234 -13.96 -14.06 -4.61
N GLY A 235 -12.68 -14.12 -4.22
CA GLY A 235 -11.72 -15.05 -4.81
C GLY A 235 -10.70 -15.61 -3.81
N PRO A 236 -10.11 -16.78 -4.10
CA PRO A 236 -9.04 -17.35 -3.30
C PRO A 236 -7.82 -16.41 -3.29
N THR A 237 -7.20 -16.26 -2.11
CA THR A 237 -6.04 -15.36 -1.92
C THR A 237 -4.91 -15.62 -2.92
N GLY A 238 -4.59 -16.90 -3.21
CA GLY A 238 -3.53 -17.26 -4.16
C GLY A 238 -3.81 -16.84 -5.60
N VAL A 239 -5.10 -16.65 -5.97
CA VAL A 239 -5.49 -16.16 -7.30
C VAL A 239 -5.54 -14.64 -7.34
N VAL A 240 -5.95 -14.00 -6.24
CA VAL A 240 -6.15 -12.54 -6.13
C VAL A 240 -4.85 -11.80 -5.87
N ALA A 241 -4.02 -12.30 -4.94
CA ALA A 241 -2.83 -11.61 -4.46
C ALA A 241 -1.79 -11.25 -5.55
N PRO A 242 -1.53 -12.09 -6.58
CA PRO A 242 -0.63 -11.71 -7.67
C PRO A 242 -1.01 -10.43 -8.39
N PHE A 243 -2.30 -10.12 -8.49
CA PHE A 243 -2.79 -8.92 -9.16
C PHE A 243 -2.51 -7.64 -8.38
N TYR A 244 -2.11 -7.72 -7.10
CA TYR A 244 -1.64 -6.55 -6.35
C TYR A 244 -0.40 -5.90 -6.98
N TYR A 245 0.45 -6.67 -7.68
CA TYR A 245 1.61 -6.12 -8.39
C TYR A 245 1.25 -5.21 -9.57
N SER A 246 -0.01 -5.22 -10.03
CA SER A 246 -0.51 -4.24 -11.00
C SER A 246 -0.43 -2.79 -10.49
N PHE A 247 -0.29 -2.59 -9.17
CA PHE A 247 -0.04 -1.28 -8.58
C PHE A 247 1.16 -0.58 -9.23
N THR A 248 2.28 -1.30 -9.43
CA THR A 248 3.47 -0.76 -10.11
C THR A 248 3.17 -0.38 -11.57
N VAL A 249 2.37 -1.19 -12.29
CA VAL A 249 2.00 -0.89 -13.67
C VAL A 249 1.16 0.38 -13.74
N TRP A 250 0.16 0.52 -12.87
CA TRP A 250 -0.64 1.74 -12.78
C TRP A 250 0.19 2.96 -12.39
N ALA A 251 1.16 2.81 -11.47
CA ALA A 251 2.06 3.89 -11.07
C ALA A 251 2.96 4.35 -12.23
N MET A 252 3.49 3.41 -13.04
CA MET A 252 4.25 3.74 -14.25
C MET A 252 3.38 4.49 -15.28
N ILE A 253 2.15 4.03 -15.51
CA ILE A 253 1.20 4.71 -16.41
C ILE A 253 0.90 6.12 -15.91
N SER A 254 0.63 6.28 -14.62
CA SER A 254 0.39 7.59 -14.01
C SER A 254 1.63 8.49 -14.10
N GLY A 255 2.82 7.97 -13.79
CA GLY A 255 4.08 8.69 -13.90
C GLY A 255 4.27 9.26 -15.30
N LEU A 256 4.06 8.42 -16.33
CA LEU A 256 4.19 8.82 -17.72
C LEU A 256 3.13 9.86 -18.15
N ILE A 257 1.85 9.60 -17.86
CA ILE A 257 0.75 10.42 -18.41
C ILE A 257 0.61 11.74 -17.65
N VAL A 258 0.76 11.72 -16.31
CA VAL A 258 0.46 12.89 -15.46
C VAL A 258 1.70 13.74 -15.18
N PHE A 259 2.85 13.09 -15.01
CA PHE A 259 4.09 13.76 -14.60
C PHE A 259 5.13 13.82 -15.70
N ALA A 260 4.91 13.16 -16.85
CA ALA A 260 5.90 12.96 -17.92
C ALA A 260 7.21 12.33 -17.38
N GLU A 261 7.13 11.56 -16.30
CA GLU A 261 8.24 10.89 -15.65
C GLU A 261 8.31 9.43 -16.13
N LEU A 262 9.45 9.04 -16.70
CA LEU A 262 9.76 7.64 -16.98
C LEU A 262 10.99 7.24 -16.15
N PRO A 263 10.93 6.10 -15.43
CA PRO A 263 12.11 5.53 -14.81
C PRO A 263 13.20 5.30 -15.86
N ASN A 264 14.45 5.53 -15.51
CA ASN A 264 15.57 5.20 -16.42
C ASN A 264 15.68 3.67 -16.60
N THR A 265 16.50 3.22 -17.55
CA THR A 265 16.61 1.79 -17.90
C THR A 265 17.02 0.91 -16.72
N LEU A 266 17.90 1.42 -15.83
CA LEU A 266 18.31 0.69 -14.62
C LEU A 266 17.16 0.56 -13.64
N ALA A 267 16.40 1.63 -13.40
CA ALA A 267 15.22 1.60 -12.55
C ALA A 267 14.13 0.67 -13.13
N LEU A 268 13.88 0.71 -14.45
CA LEU A 268 12.95 -0.21 -15.11
C LEU A 268 13.34 -1.68 -14.91
N ALA A 269 14.62 -2.02 -15.07
CA ALA A 269 15.13 -3.36 -14.80
C ALA A 269 14.94 -3.75 -13.32
N GLY A 270 15.21 -2.82 -12.41
CA GLY A 270 14.99 -2.99 -10.96
C GLY A 270 13.52 -3.22 -10.62
N ILE A 271 12.61 -2.42 -11.17
CA ILE A 271 11.15 -2.58 -11.03
C ILE A 271 10.72 -3.98 -11.50
N ALA A 272 11.16 -4.40 -12.70
CA ALA A 272 10.84 -5.71 -13.24
C ALA A 272 11.34 -6.84 -12.31
N LEU A 273 12.54 -6.68 -11.75
CA LEU A 273 13.15 -7.66 -10.85
C LEU A 273 12.39 -7.76 -9.51
N VAL A 274 12.01 -6.63 -8.90
CA VAL A 274 11.19 -6.59 -7.67
C VAL A 274 9.84 -7.25 -7.90
N VAL A 275 9.14 -6.87 -8.97
CA VAL A 275 7.81 -7.40 -9.30
C VAL A 275 7.89 -8.90 -9.60
N ALA A 276 8.84 -9.34 -10.43
CA ALA A 276 8.99 -10.75 -10.77
C ALA A 276 9.34 -11.63 -9.56
N SER A 277 10.26 -11.18 -8.71
CA SER A 277 10.66 -11.91 -7.51
C SER A 277 9.51 -12.00 -6.49
N GLY A 278 8.80 -10.90 -6.24
CA GLY A 278 7.66 -10.88 -5.33
C GLY A 278 6.50 -11.73 -5.84
N LEU A 279 6.18 -11.64 -7.14
CA LEU A 279 5.14 -12.47 -7.77
C LEU A 279 5.50 -13.96 -7.68
N ALA A 280 6.77 -14.33 -7.94
CA ALA A 280 7.23 -15.70 -7.81
C ALA A 280 7.08 -16.24 -6.38
N VAL A 281 7.37 -15.43 -5.35
CA VAL A 281 7.16 -15.81 -3.94
C VAL A 281 5.69 -16.10 -3.67
N VAL A 282 4.78 -15.23 -4.11
CA VAL A 282 3.32 -15.42 -3.92
C VAL A 282 2.83 -16.70 -4.59
N LEU A 283 3.27 -16.97 -5.84
CA LEU A 283 2.88 -18.18 -6.59
C LEU A 283 3.44 -19.46 -5.97
N LEU A 284 4.65 -19.43 -5.41
CA LEU A 284 5.23 -20.59 -4.71
C LEU A 284 4.46 -20.90 -3.41
N ASP A 285 3.99 -19.86 -2.69
CA ASP A 285 3.20 -20.06 -1.48
C ASP A 285 1.82 -20.64 -1.76
N ASP A 286 1.16 -20.20 -2.84
CA ASP A 286 -0.14 -20.77 -3.26
C ASP A 286 -0.04 -22.26 -3.60
N LYS A 287 1.01 -22.67 -4.37
CA LYS A 287 1.23 -24.08 -4.72
C LYS A 287 1.40 -24.97 -3.47
N ARG A 288 2.02 -24.49 -2.41
CA ARG A 288 2.20 -25.27 -1.17
C ARG A 288 0.93 -25.40 -0.33
N ARG A 289 -0.01 -24.45 -0.44
CA ARG A 289 -1.29 -24.46 0.29
C ARG A 289 -2.35 -25.33 -0.38
N ARG A 290 -2.18 -25.68 -1.64
CA ARG A 290 -3.09 -26.62 -2.33
C ARG A 290 -2.80 -28.02 -1.79
N PRO A 291 -3.78 -28.72 -1.15
CA PRO A 291 -3.59 -30.12 -0.78
C PRO A 291 -3.26 -30.90 -2.05
N THR A 292 -2.22 -31.73 -1.99
CA THR A 292 -1.96 -32.74 -3.01
C THR A 292 -3.20 -33.63 -3.03
N VAL A 293 -4.06 -33.47 -4.02
CA VAL A 293 -5.10 -34.49 -4.32
C VAL A 293 -4.30 -35.71 -4.76
N VAL A 294 -4.07 -36.63 -3.81
CA VAL A 294 -3.56 -37.95 -4.12
C VAL A 294 -4.68 -38.65 -4.91
N ALA A 295 -4.42 -38.87 -6.20
CA ALA A 295 -5.28 -39.63 -7.08
C ALA A 295 -5.30 -41.11 -6.69
#